data_e28a6b544fe50f9a08ad62bddb9749c5
#
_entry.id   e28a6b544fe50f9a08ad62bddb9749c5
#
_cell.length_a   1.000
_cell.length_b   1.000
_cell.length_c   1.000
_cell.angle_alpha   90.00
_cell.angle_beta   90.00
_cell.angle_gamma   90.00
#
_symmetry.space_group_name_H-M   'P 1'
#
loop_
_entity.id
_entity.type
_entity.pdbx_description
1 polymer ?
#
loop_
_entity_poly.entity_id
_entity_poly.type
_entity_poly.pdbx_seq_one_letter_code
_entity_poly.pdbx_strand_id
1 'polypeptide(L)'
;MLLFLCGWFQGMGWPPCGRTMVHWWSQKERGGIVSVWNCAHNVGGGIPPLLFLLGMAWFNDWHAALYMPAFGAILVAIIAFALMRDTPQSCGLPPIEEYKNDYPDDYSKEHEEELTAKQIFMKYVLPNKLLWYIAVANVFVYLLRYGILDWSPTYLKEVKHFALDKSSWAYFLYEYAGIPGTLLCGWMSDKVFKGNRGATGVFFMTLVTIATVVYWLNPPGNPSVDMACMIVIGFLIYGPVMLI
;
A
#
# COMPACT_ATOMS: atom_id res chain seq x y z
N MET A 1 13.75 15.53 -14.72
CA MET A 1 13.89 16.32 -13.48
C MET A 1 12.59 16.30 -12.65
N LEU A 2 11.44 16.67 -13.20
CA LEU A 2 10.17 16.70 -12.43
C LEU A 2 9.75 15.33 -11.85
N LEU A 3 9.89 14.25 -12.60
CA LEU A 3 9.60 12.90 -12.10
C LEU A 3 10.50 12.48 -10.94
N PHE A 4 11.77 12.87 -10.97
CA PHE A 4 12.69 12.65 -9.86
C PHE A 4 12.23 13.38 -8.59
N LEU A 5 11.85 14.66 -8.72
CA LEU A 5 11.32 15.44 -7.61
C LEU A 5 10.01 14.84 -7.07
N CYS A 6 9.13 14.40 -7.96
CA CYS A 6 7.88 13.71 -7.57
C CYS A 6 8.17 12.46 -6.74
N GLY A 7 9.07 11.58 -7.20
CA GLY A 7 9.49 10.39 -6.45
C GLY A 7 10.16 10.72 -5.11
N TRP A 8 10.98 11.78 -5.09
CA TRP A 8 11.61 12.25 -3.84
C TRP A 8 10.58 12.67 -2.79
N PHE A 9 9.62 13.51 -3.17
CA PHE A 9 8.57 13.96 -2.26
C PHE A 9 7.60 12.83 -1.88
N GLN A 10 7.29 11.91 -2.80
CA GLN A 10 6.46 10.74 -2.53
C GLN A 10 7.07 9.85 -1.45
N GLY A 11 8.39 9.65 -1.46
CA GLY A 11 9.12 8.87 -0.45
C GLY A 11 9.02 9.45 0.98
N MET A 12 8.66 10.72 1.11
CA MET A 12 8.51 11.38 2.43
C MET A 12 7.16 11.11 3.10
N GLY A 13 6.19 10.52 2.40
CA GLY A 13 4.83 10.33 2.95
C GLY A 13 4.72 9.19 3.96
N TRP A 14 5.41 8.10 3.75
CA TRP A 14 5.29 6.89 4.57
C TRP A 14 5.84 7.03 6.01
N PRO A 15 7.06 7.55 6.24
CA PRO A 15 7.62 7.62 7.59
C PRO A 15 6.79 8.44 8.57
N PRO A 16 6.23 9.62 8.24
CA PRO A 16 5.35 10.36 9.12
C PRO A 16 4.08 9.59 9.52
N CYS A 17 3.50 8.83 8.59
CA CYS A 17 2.33 8.01 8.89
C CYS A 17 2.64 6.94 9.93
N GLY A 18 3.77 6.25 9.80
CA GLY A 18 4.24 5.28 10.79
C GLY A 18 4.45 5.91 12.16
N ARG A 19 5.07 7.09 12.20
CA ARG A 19 5.27 7.86 13.44
C ARG A 19 3.95 8.23 14.11
N THR A 20 3.01 8.77 13.34
CA THR A 20 1.67 9.12 13.86
C THR A 20 0.98 7.91 14.46
N MET A 21 1.04 6.74 13.79
CA MET A 21 0.43 5.52 14.31
C MET A 21 1.06 5.05 15.63
N VAL A 22 2.37 5.18 15.78
CA VAL A 22 3.07 4.81 17.02
C VAL A 22 2.65 5.69 18.18
N HIS A 23 2.48 6.99 17.96
CA HIS A 23 2.18 7.94 19.04
C HIS A 23 0.69 8.03 19.40
N TRP A 24 -0.24 7.70 18.47
CA TRP A 24 -1.68 7.86 18.68
C TRP A 24 -2.41 6.56 19.06
N TRP A 25 -1.79 5.38 18.86
CA TRP A 25 -2.42 4.09 19.17
C TRP A 25 -1.50 3.19 19.98
N SER A 26 -2.08 2.51 20.98
CA SER A 26 -1.36 1.55 21.79
C SER A 26 -0.90 0.32 20.99
N GLN A 27 0.07 -0.42 21.53
CA GLN A 27 0.59 -1.62 20.85
C GLN A 27 -0.49 -2.65 20.53
N LYS A 28 -1.47 -2.83 21.43
CA LYS A 28 -2.57 -3.81 21.26
C LYS A 28 -3.54 -3.42 20.16
N GLU A 29 -3.76 -2.12 19.92
CA GLU A 29 -4.71 -1.60 18.93
C GLU A 29 -4.05 -1.35 17.57
N ARG A 30 -2.75 -1.14 17.54
CA ARG A 30 -1.97 -0.70 16.37
C ARG A 30 -2.12 -1.61 15.17
N GLY A 31 -2.14 -2.93 15.37
CA GLY A 31 -2.30 -3.89 14.27
C GLY A 31 -3.61 -3.70 13.48
N GLY A 32 -4.73 -3.52 14.19
CA GLY A 32 -6.02 -3.26 13.56
C GLY A 32 -6.05 -1.92 12.81
N ILE A 33 -5.51 -0.87 13.43
CA ILE A 33 -5.47 0.46 12.82
C ILE A 33 -4.57 0.50 11.58
N VAL A 34 -3.39 -0.13 11.63
CA VAL A 34 -2.50 -0.26 10.47
C VAL A 34 -3.20 -0.99 9.31
N SER A 35 -4.00 -2.02 9.61
CA SER A 35 -4.77 -2.74 8.59
C SER A 35 -5.79 -1.84 7.89
N VAL A 36 -6.55 -1.04 8.67
CA VAL A 36 -7.51 -0.08 8.12
C VAL A 36 -6.78 1.02 7.33
N TRP A 37 -5.69 1.56 7.88
CA TRP A 37 -4.90 2.57 7.21
C TRP A 37 -4.32 2.07 5.89
N ASN A 38 -3.89 0.81 5.83
CA ASN A 38 -3.36 0.23 4.59
C ASN A 38 -4.40 0.19 3.46
N CYS A 39 -5.70 0.06 3.80
CA CYS A 39 -6.78 0.15 2.81
C CYS A 39 -6.83 1.53 2.12
N ALA A 40 -6.37 2.60 2.77
CA ALA A 40 -6.31 3.93 2.18
C ALA A 40 -5.39 3.97 0.95
N HIS A 41 -4.36 3.10 0.91
CA HIS A 41 -3.48 2.97 -0.25
C HIS A 41 -4.23 2.48 -1.49
N ASN A 42 -5.10 1.48 -1.32
CA ASN A 42 -5.92 0.95 -2.41
C ASN A 42 -6.97 1.96 -2.88
N VAL A 43 -7.60 2.66 -1.95
CA VAL A 43 -8.55 3.73 -2.28
C VAL A 43 -7.85 4.83 -3.07
N GLY A 44 -6.70 5.31 -2.55
CA GLY A 44 -5.91 6.35 -3.19
C GLY A 44 -5.34 5.94 -4.56
N GLY A 45 -4.93 4.67 -4.72
CA GLY A 45 -4.42 4.13 -5.98
C GLY A 45 -5.49 3.97 -7.05
N GLY A 46 -6.72 3.59 -6.66
CA GLY A 46 -7.82 3.39 -7.60
C GLY A 46 -8.51 4.67 -8.09
N ILE A 47 -8.40 5.78 -7.37
CA ILE A 47 -9.06 7.05 -7.74
C ILE A 47 -8.45 7.72 -8.99
N PRO A 48 -7.13 7.83 -9.17
CA PRO A 48 -6.53 8.56 -10.29
C PRO A 48 -7.00 8.15 -11.68
N PRO A 49 -7.15 6.86 -12.03
CA PRO A 49 -7.70 6.45 -13.33
C PRO A 49 -9.13 6.96 -13.58
N LEU A 50 -9.95 7.02 -12.52
CA LEU A 50 -11.31 7.55 -12.63
C LEU A 50 -11.32 9.08 -12.79
N LEU A 51 -10.43 9.77 -12.08
CA LEU A 51 -10.25 11.23 -12.27
C LEU A 51 -9.75 11.54 -13.69
N PHE A 52 -8.89 10.69 -14.23
CA PHE A 52 -8.47 10.82 -15.63
C PHE A 52 -9.65 10.67 -16.60
N LEU A 53 -10.50 9.64 -16.44
CA LEU A 53 -11.70 9.49 -17.29
C LEU A 53 -12.65 10.69 -17.18
N LEU A 54 -12.85 11.19 -15.97
CA LEU A 54 -13.66 12.37 -15.73
C LEU A 54 -13.07 13.62 -16.42
N GLY A 55 -11.77 13.81 -16.29
CA GLY A 55 -11.05 14.91 -16.94
C GLY A 55 -11.10 14.81 -18.47
N MET A 56 -10.94 13.61 -19.03
CA MET A 56 -11.12 13.38 -20.47
C MET A 56 -12.55 13.71 -20.94
N ALA A 57 -13.55 13.33 -20.15
CA ALA A 57 -14.94 13.62 -20.49
C ALA A 57 -15.28 15.11 -20.45
N TRP A 58 -14.66 15.89 -19.54
CA TRP A 58 -14.96 17.33 -19.40
C TRP A 58 -14.10 18.22 -20.29
N PHE A 59 -12.80 17.89 -20.42
CA PHE A 59 -11.83 18.78 -21.06
C PHE A 59 -11.32 18.23 -22.40
N ASN A 60 -11.54 16.95 -22.70
CA ASN A 60 -11.02 16.25 -23.88
C ASN A 60 -9.50 16.44 -24.06
N ASP A 61 -8.78 16.51 -22.94
CA ASP A 61 -7.34 16.76 -22.90
C ASP A 61 -6.65 15.71 -22.01
N TRP A 62 -5.62 15.05 -22.55
CA TRP A 62 -4.85 14.03 -21.83
C TRP A 62 -4.08 14.59 -20.63
N HIS A 63 -3.75 15.87 -20.62
CA HIS A 63 -3.12 16.52 -19.46
C HIS A 63 -4.01 16.44 -18.21
N ALA A 64 -5.30 16.18 -18.37
CA ALA A 64 -6.21 15.94 -17.26
C ALA A 64 -5.74 14.79 -16.36
N ALA A 65 -5.00 13.82 -16.88
CA ALA A 65 -4.35 12.76 -16.10
C ALA A 65 -3.38 13.30 -15.03
N LEU A 66 -2.85 14.48 -15.22
CA LEU A 66 -1.89 15.10 -14.31
C LEU A 66 -2.53 16.13 -13.38
N TYR A 67 -3.30 17.09 -13.92
CA TYR A 67 -3.81 18.17 -13.08
C TYR A 67 -5.03 17.79 -12.24
N MET A 68 -5.87 16.84 -12.67
CA MET A 68 -7.02 16.40 -11.88
C MET A 68 -6.59 15.68 -10.57
N PRO A 69 -5.71 14.66 -10.60
CA PRO A 69 -5.18 14.08 -9.38
C PRO A 69 -4.35 15.07 -8.55
N ALA A 70 -3.59 15.97 -9.19
CA ALA A 70 -2.81 16.98 -8.48
C ALA A 70 -3.69 17.95 -7.68
N PHE A 71 -4.81 18.41 -8.26
CA PHE A 71 -5.77 19.25 -7.56
C PHE A 71 -6.37 18.51 -6.35
N GLY A 72 -6.75 17.23 -6.52
CA GLY A 72 -7.23 16.38 -5.43
C GLY A 72 -6.18 16.23 -4.31
N ALA A 73 -4.92 16.00 -4.68
CA ALA A 73 -3.82 15.89 -3.73
C ALA A 73 -3.59 17.19 -2.94
N ILE A 74 -3.65 18.35 -3.59
CA ILE A 74 -3.53 19.66 -2.92
C ILE A 74 -4.67 19.87 -1.91
N LEU A 75 -5.90 19.54 -2.29
CA LEU A 75 -7.05 19.63 -1.39
C LEU A 75 -6.87 18.76 -0.15
N VAL A 76 -6.47 17.50 -0.35
CA VAL A 76 -6.22 16.56 0.77
C VAL A 76 -5.04 17.04 1.62
N ALA A 77 -3.99 17.60 1.03
CA ALA A 77 -2.86 18.16 1.76
C ALA A 77 -3.27 19.32 2.68
N ILE A 78 -4.14 20.21 2.21
CA ILE A 78 -4.69 21.32 3.03
C ILE A 78 -5.50 20.77 4.19
N ILE A 79 -6.37 19.78 3.95
CA ILE A 79 -7.17 19.12 4.99
C ILE A 79 -6.25 18.42 6.01
N ALA A 80 -5.25 17.70 5.54
CA ALA A 80 -4.29 17.01 6.41
C ALA A 80 -3.52 18.02 7.28
N PHE A 81 -3.03 19.10 6.71
CA PHE A 81 -2.33 20.16 7.44
C PHE A 81 -3.21 20.80 8.52
N ALA A 82 -4.48 21.00 8.25
CA ALA A 82 -5.42 21.59 9.21
C ALA A 82 -5.79 20.63 10.36
N LEU A 83 -5.96 19.34 10.06
CA LEU A 83 -6.52 18.36 10.99
C LEU A 83 -5.49 17.48 11.69
N MET A 84 -4.39 17.14 11.02
CA MET A 84 -3.40 16.22 11.60
C MET A 84 -2.56 16.90 12.68
N ARG A 85 -2.22 16.12 13.69
CA ARG A 85 -1.29 16.50 14.77
C ARG A 85 -0.26 15.38 14.94
N ASP A 86 0.97 15.76 15.18
CA ASP A 86 2.12 14.85 15.23
C ASP A 86 2.01 13.84 16.39
N THR A 87 1.74 14.36 17.57
CA THR A 87 1.69 13.56 18.80
C THR A 87 0.57 14.04 19.71
N PRO A 88 0.04 13.19 20.61
CA PRO A 88 -0.89 13.63 21.66
C PRO A 88 -0.36 14.77 22.50
N GLN A 89 0.92 14.74 22.82
CA GLN A 89 1.59 15.76 23.64
C GLN A 89 1.56 17.15 22.97
N SER A 90 1.61 17.21 21.65
CA SER A 90 1.46 18.47 20.90
C SER A 90 0.08 19.11 21.07
N CYS A 91 -0.90 18.33 21.53
CA CYS A 91 -2.27 18.78 21.85
C CYS A 91 -2.51 18.95 23.36
N GLY A 92 -1.48 18.81 24.19
CA GLY A 92 -1.61 18.86 25.64
C GLY A 92 -2.20 17.60 26.28
N LEU A 93 -2.20 16.47 25.54
CA LEU A 93 -2.67 15.18 26.02
C LEU A 93 -1.49 14.33 26.52
N PRO A 94 -1.71 13.39 27.46
CA PRO A 94 -0.67 12.47 27.90
C PRO A 94 -0.25 11.52 26.74
N PRO A 95 0.96 10.93 26.82
CA PRO A 95 1.36 9.86 25.92
C PRO A 95 0.35 8.71 25.90
N ILE A 96 0.23 8.02 24.77
CA ILE A 96 -0.75 6.92 24.64
C ILE A 96 -0.45 5.76 25.58
N GLU A 97 0.82 5.50 25.86
CA GLU A 97 1.30 4.48 26.79
C GLU A 97 0.79 4.75 28.20
N GLU A 98 0.83 6.01 28.63
CA GLU A 98 0.32 6.44 29.94
C GLU A 98 -1.21 6.39 29.97
N TYR A 99 -1.87 6.93 28.94
CA TYR A 99 -3.34 6.96 28.85
C TYR A 99 -3.98 5.58 28.85
N LYS A 100 -3.39 4.61 28.13
CA LYS A 100 -3.89 3.24 28.01
C LYS A 100 -3.27 2.27 29.02
N ASN A 101 -2.27 2.69 29.78
CA ASN A 101 -1.45 1.84 30.65
C ASN A 101 -0.92 0.60 29.90
N ASP A 102 -0.38 0.82 28.70
CA ASP A 102 0.10 -0.20 27.77
C ASP A 102 1.56 0.08 27.41
N TYR A 103 2.45 -0.28 28.33
CA TYR A 103 3.88 -0.13 28.14
C TYR A 103 4.48 -1.36 27.47
N PRO A 104 5.52 -1.22 26.62
CA PRO A 104 6.32 -2.34 26.15
C PRO A 104 6.92 -3.12 27.32
N ASP A 105 7.06 -4.44 27.19
CA ASP A 105 7.64 -5.30 28.23
C ASP A 105 9.07 -4.88 28.63
N ASP A 106 9.83 -4.26 27.71
CA ASP A 106 11.18 -3.75 27.91
C ASP A 106 11.22 -2.23 28.20
N TYR A 107 10.09 -1.63 28.60
CA TYR A 107 10.03 -0.20 28.86
C TYR A 107 10.83 0.17 30.12
N SER A 108 11.95 0.86 29.96
CA SER A 108 12.66 1.54 31.04
C SER A 108 12.72 3.03 30.76
N LYS A 109 12.29 3.86 31.70
CA LYS A 109 12.34 5.34 31.60
C LYS A 109 13.76 5.88 31.39
N GLU A 110 14.77 5.07 31.67
CA GLU A 110 16.19 5.43 31.57
C GLU A 110 16.77 5.26 30.15
N HIS A 111 16.00 4.71 29.20
CA HIS A 111 16.48 4.36 27.86
C HIS A 111 15.89 5.21 26.71
N GLU A 112 15.29 6.35 26.99
CA GLU A 112 14.95 7.33 25.94
C GLU A 112 16.21 8.10 25.48
N GLU A 113 17.27 7.38 25.10
CA GLU A 113 18.34 7.99 24.32
C GLU A 113 17.82 8.19 22.89
N GLU A 114 17.74 9.43 22.45
CA GLU A 114 17.48 9.76 21.05
C GLU A 114 18.63 9.29 20.18
N LEU A 115 18.52 8.05 19.68
CA LEU A 115 19.50 7.50 18.76
C LEU A 115 19.41 8.22 17.40
N THR A 116 20.55 8.61 16.86
CA THR A 116 20.59 9.16 15.51
C THR A 116 20.23 8.10 14.47
N ALA A 117 19.64 8.52 13.34
CA ALA A 117 19.27 7.61 12.24
C ALA A 117 20.46 6.73 11.79
N LYS A 118 21.70 7.26 11.81
CA LYS A 118 22.92 6.52 11.51
C LYS A 118 23.20 5.43 12.54
N GLN A 119 23.02 5.69 13.81
CA GLN A 119 23.22 4.69 14.88
C GLN A 119 22.18 3.58 14.79
N ILE A 120 20.91 3.91 14.55
CA ILE A 120 19.84 2.94 14.34
C ILE A 120 20.18 2.04 13.14
N PHE A 121 20.56 2.63 12.03
CA PHE A 121 20.88 1.89 10.80
C PHE A 121 22.06 0.93 10.99
N MET A 122 23.17 1.44 11.57
CA MET A 122 24.40 0.64 11.74
C MET A 122 24.27 -0.44 12.82
N LYS A 123 23.55 -0.16 13.91
CA LYS A 123 23.49 -1.05 15.08
C LYS A 123 22.34 -2.07 14.99
N TYR A 124 21.19 -1.67 14.42
CA TYR A 124 19.97 -2.49 14.47
C TYR A 124 19.52 -2.99 13.09
N VAL A 125 19.73 -2.23 12.01
CA VAL A 125 19.27 -2.61 10.67
C VAL A 125 20.28 -3.46 9.95
N LEU A 126 21.53 -3.00 9.78
CA LEU A 126 22.55 -3.71 9.02
C LEU A 126 22.90 -5.12 9.57
N PRO A 127 23.03 -5.33 10.89
CA PRO A 127 23.38 -6.66 11.41
C PRO A 127 22.21 -7.65 11.40
N ASN A 128 20.98 -7.19 11.22
CA ASN A 128 19.78 -8.02 11.32
C ASN A 128 19.54 -8.79 10.01
N LYS A 129 19.96 -10.05 9.97
CA LYS A 129 19.77 -10.93 8.80
C LYS A 129 18.30 -11.10 8.41
N LEU A 130 17.38 -11.10 9.39
CA LEU A 130 15.94 -11.26 9.11
C LEU A 130 15.41 -10.09 8.28
N LEU A 131 15.85 -8.86 8.56
CA LEU A 131 15.47 -7.69 7.75
C LEU A 131 15.93 -7.80 6.30
N TRP A 132 17.10 -8.39 6.06
CA TRP A 132 17.60 -8.63 4.71
C TRP A 132 16.77 -9.66 3.94
N TYR A 133 16.36 -10.76 4.59
CA TYR A 133 15.46 -11.73 3.97
C TYR A 133 14.11 -11.09 3.62
N ILE A 134 13.54 -10.29 4.52
CA ILE A 134 12.32 -9.53 4.27
C ILE A 134 12.53 -8.54 3.11
N ALA A 135 13.63 -7.81 3.08
CA ALA A 135 13.93 -6.87 2.00
C ALA A 135 14.01 -7.55 0.62
N VAL A 136 14.67 -8.72 0.54
CA VAL A 136 14.73 -9.49 -0.70
C VAL A 136 13.35 -10.03 -1.11
N ALA A 137 12.57 -10.55 -0.17
CA ALA A 137 11.20 -10.98 -0.45
C ALA A 137 10.33 -9.83 -0.97
N ASN A 138 10.46 -8.63 -0.37
CA ASN A 138 9.79 -7.42 -0.83
C ASN A 138 10.11 -7.06 -2.29
N VAL A 139 11.37 -7.21 -2.72
CA VAL A 139 11.75 -6.95 -4.12
C VAL A 139 10.87 -7.75 -5.08
N PHE A 140 10.68 -9.05 -4.83
CA PHE A 140 9.87 -9.91 -5.71
C PHE A 140 8.38 -9.59 -5.63
N VAL A 141 7.85 -9.33 -4.43
CA VAL A 141 6.44 -8.97 -4.26
C VAL A 141 6.12 -7.66 -4.97
N TYR A 142 6.94 -6.64 -4.78
CA TYR A 142 6.74 -5.34 -5.40
C TYR A 142 7.04 -5.33 -6.90
N LEU A 143 8.01 -6.13 -7.37
CA LEU A 143 8.26 -6.33 -8.80
C LEU A 143 6.98 -6.83 -9.50
N LEU A 144 6.33 -7.84 -8.93
CA LEU A 144 5.10 -8.39 -9.49
C LEU A 144 3.95 -7.39 -9.39
N ARG A 145 3.78 -6.75 -8.21
CA ARG A 145 2.71 -5.79 -7.98
C ARG A 145 2.77 -4.61 -8.93
N TYR A 146 3.89 -3.90 -8.96
CA TYR A 146 4.04 -2.72 -9.83
C TYR A 146 4.20 -3.11 -11.30
N GLY A 147 4.86 -4.23 -11.58
CA GLY A 147 4.96 -4.73 -12.95
C GLY A 147 3.59 -4.96 -13.59
N ILE A 148 2.64 -5.55 -12.85
CA ILE A 148 1.28 -5.71 -13.35
C ILE A 148 0.55 -4.37 -13.34
N LEU A 149 0.59 -3.62 -12.24
CA LEU A 149 -0.17 -2.40 -12.08
C LEU A 149 0.20 -1.33 -13.11
N ASP A 150 1.49 -1.05 -13.27
CA ASP A 150 1.98 0.04 -14.14
C ASP A 150 1.87 -0.32 -15.63
N TRP A 151 2.06 -1.58 -15.97
CA TRP A 151 2.03 -2.03 -17.36
C TRP A 151 0.66 -2.55 -17.83
N SER A 152 -0.26 -2.85 -16.91
CA SER A 152 -1.57 -3.39 -17.28
C SER A 152 -2.38 -2.47 -18.21
N PRO A 153 -2.44 -1.13 -18.02
CA PRO A 153 -3.19 -0.27 -18.94
C PRO A 153 -2.66 -0.34 -20.38
N THR A 154 -1.33 -0.33 -20.53
CA THR A 154 -0.66 -0.45 -21.81
C THR A 154 -0.88 -1.83 -22.43
N TYR A 155 -0.71 -2.90 -21.66
CA TYR A 155 -0.91 -4.27 -22.10
C TYR A 155 -2.36 -4.53 -22.51
N LEU A 156 -3.33 -4.08 -21.73
CA LEU A 156 -4.75 -4.20 -22.02
C LEU A 156 -5.12 -3.45 -23.31
N LYS A 157 -4.54 -2.27 -23.53
CA LYS A 157 -4.78 -1.47 -24.73
C LYS A 157 -4.12 -2.07 -25.98
N GLU A 158 -2.82 -2.36 -25.93
CA GLU A 158 -2.03 -2.72 -27.10
C GLU A 158 -2.13 -4.19 -27.47
N VAL A 159 -2.20 -5.09 -26.49
CA VAL A 159 -2.22 -6.54 -26.72
C VAL A 159 -3.63 -7.10 -26.67
N LYS A 160 -4.45 -6.64 -25.73
CA LYS A 160 -5.82 -7.13 -25.53
C LYS A 160 -6.89 -6.29 -26.24
N HIS A 161 -6.51 -5.14 -26.83
CA HIS A 161 -7.38 -4.24 -27.58
C HIS A 161 -8.55 -3.66 -26.76
N PHE A 162 -8.33 -3.41 -25.48
CA PHE A 162 -9.32 -2.77 -24.61
C PHE A 162 -9.49 -1.30 -24.97
N ALA A 163 -10.73 -0.81 -24.87
CA ALA A 163 -10.99 0.61 -24.88
C ALA A 163 -10.45 1.28 -23.59
N LEU A 164 -10.17 2.57 -23.65
CA LEU A 164 -9.55 3.34 -22.55
C LEU A 164 -10.35 3.25 -21.26
N ASP A 165 -11.68 3.37 -21.36
CA ASP A 165 -12.60 3.25 -20.24
C ASP A 165 -12.49 1.88 -19.55
N LYS A 166 -12.48 0.79 -20.30
CA LYS A 166 -12.37 -0.57 -19.77
C LYS A 166 -11.02 -0.83 -19.10
N SER A 167 -9.92 -0.31 -19.64
CA SER A 167 -8.60 -0.46 -19.01
C SER A 167 -8.49 0.34 -17.70
N SER A 168 -9.10 1.53 -17.64
CA SER A 168 -9.16 2.31 -16.40
C SER A 168 -10.03 1.65 -15.32
N TRP A 169 -11.14 1.04 -15.72
CA TRP A 169 -11.97 0.24 -14.82
C TRP A 169 -11.25 -1.03 -14.34
N ALA A 170 -10.47 -1.70 -15.19
CA ALA A 170 -9.67 -2.86 -14.79
C ALA A 170 -8.65 -2.48 -13.70
N TYR A 171 -7.96 -1.35 -13.89
CA TYR A 171 -7.04 -0.82 -12.89
C TYR A 171 -7.75 -0.49 -11.56
N PHE A 172 -8.87 0.22 -11.62
CA PHE A 172 -9.67 0.54 -10.45
C PHE A 172 -10.09 -0.73 -9.69
N LEU A 173 -10.63 -1.72 -10.41
CA LEU A 173 -11.09 -2.98 -9.80
C LEU A 173 -9.93 -3.79 -9.20
N TYR A 174 -8.76 -3.77 -9.83
CA TYR A 174 -7.55 -4.38 -9.27
C TYR A 174 -7.21 -3.77 -7.89
N GLU A 175 -7.18 -2.44 -7.79
CA GLU A 175 -6.88 -1.74 -6.53
C GLU A 175 -7.93 -2.03 -5.46
N TYR A 176 -9.22 -1.89 -5.78
CA TYR A 176 -10.29 -2.08 -4.81
C TYR A 176 -10.47 -3.54 -4.37
N ALA A 177 -10.19 -4.50 -5.24
CA ALA A 177 -10.17 -5.91 -4.87
C ALA A 177 -9.08 -6.23 -3.82
N GLY A 178 -8.04 -5.43 -3.76
CA GLY A 178 -7.00 -5.53 -2.73
C GLY A 178 -7.51 -5.33 -1.30
N ILE A 179 -8.56 -4.53 -1.10
CA ILE A 179 -9.10 -4.26 0.24
C ILE A 179 -9.62 -5.54 0.91
N PRO A 180 -10.62 -6.25 0.37
CA PRO A 180 -11.07 -7.50 0.97
C PRO A 180 -9.98 -8.59 0.94
N GLY A 181 -9.09 -8.58 -0.04
CA GLY A 181 -7.94 -9.50 -0.11
C GLY A 181 -6.97 -9.33 1.04
N THR A 182 -6.62 -8.10 1.38
CA THR A 182 -5.78 -7.76 2.54
C THR A 182 -6.41 -8.24 3.85
N LEU A 183 -7.70 -7.97 4.04
CA LEU A 183 -8.44 -8.38 5.25
C LEU A 183 -8.50 -9.91 5.36
N LEU A 184 -8.79 -10.61 4.26
CA LEU A 184 -8.81 -12.07 4.23
C LEU A 184 -7.42 -12.64 4.54
N CYS A 185 -6.36 -12.08 3.96
CA CYS A 185 -5.00 -12.52 4.19
C CYS A 185 -4.59 -12.38 5.66
N GLY A 186 -4.91 -11.24 6.29
CA GLY A 186 -4.69 -11.03 7.71
C GLY A 186 -5.44 -12.05 8.57
N TRP A 187 -6.74 -12.24 8.31
CA TRP A 187 -7.55 -13.23 9.01
C TRP A 187 -7.00 -14.66 8.84
N MET A 188 -6.62 -15.05 7.62
CA MET A 188 -6.02 -16.36 7.35
C MET A 188 -4.68 -16.52 8.05
N SER A 189 -3.83 -15.50 8.05
CA SER A 189 -2.57 -15.51 8.78
C SER A 189 -2.77 -15.85 10.25
N ASP A 190 -3.74 -15.21 10.91
CA ASP A 190 -3.96 -15.37 12.33
C ASP A 190 -4.69 -16.69 12.67
N LYS A 191 -5.75 -17.03 11.93
CA LYS A 191 -6.62 -18.17 12.26
C LYS A 191 -6.19 -19.48 11.62
N VAL A 192 -5.77 -19.47 10.35
CA VAL A 192 -5.41 -20.68 9.60
C VAL A 192 -3.95 -21.02 9.80
N PHE A 193 -3.07 -20.03 9.60
CA PHE A 193 -1.61 -20.22 9.72
C PHE A 193 -1.04 -19.95 11.12
N LYS A 194 -1.91 -19.68 12.12
CA LYS A 194 -1.53 -19.49 13.53
C LYS A 194 -0.44 -18.43 13.72
N GLY A 195 -0.52 -17.33 12.98
CA GLY A 195 0.45 -16.23 13.03
C GLY A 195 1.71 -16.44 12.18
N ASN A 196 1.81 -17.54 11.43
CA ASN A 196 2.95 -17.78 10.53
C ASN A 196 2.81 -16.94 9.24
N ARG A 197 3.27 -15.70 9.30
CA ARG A 197 3.20 -14.74 8.20
C ARG A 197 3.95 -15.21 6.95
N GLY A 198 5.10 -15.88 7.12
CA GLY A 198 5.89 -16.43 6.02
C GLY A 198 5.12 -17.47 5.20
N ALA A 199 4.50 -18.45 5.87
CA ALA A 199 3.70 -19.49 5.21
C ALA A 199 2.47 -18.88 4.48
N THR A 200 1.80 -17.92 5.12
CA THR A 200 0.69 -17.18 4.51
C THR A 200 1.15 -16.44 3.25
N GLY A 201 2.28 -15.74 3.33
CA GLY A 201 2.86 -15.02 2.19
C GLY A 201 3.17 -15.95 1.02
N VAL A 202 3.81 -17.09 1.26
CA VAL A 202 4.10 -18.10 0.23
C VAL A 202 2.80 -18.62 -0.41
N PHE A 203 1.79 -18.95 0.40
CA PHE A 203 0.49 -19.41 -0.11
C PHE A 203 -0.15 -18.40 -1.06
N PHE A 204 -0.29 -17.15 -0.62
CA PHE A 204 -0.88 -16.10 -1.45
C PHE A 204 -0.04 -15.79 -2.70
N MET A 205 1.30 -15.74 -2.59
CA MET A 205 2.16 -15.52 -3.75
C MET A 205 2.10 -16.65 -4.77
N THR A 206 1.90 -17.89 -4.33
CA THR A 206 1.66 -19.02 -5.24
C THR A 206 0.36 -18.83 -6.03
N LEU A 207 -0.72 -18.43 -5.35
CA LEU A 207 -1.99 -18.13 -6.03
C LEU A 207 -1.89 -16.94 -6.99
N VAL A 208 -1.17 -15.88 -6.61
CA VAL A 208 -0.88 -14.74 -7.49
C VAL A 208 -0.15 -15.18 -8.74
N THR A 209 0.87 -16.03 -8.58
CA THR A 209 1.64 -16.56 -9.71
C THR A 209 0.75 -17.36 -10.67
N ILE A 210 -0.11 -18.23 -10.15
CA ILE A 210 -1.07 -18.99 -10.97
C ILE A 210 -2.01 -18.05 -11.72
N ALA A 211 -2.60 -17.06 -11.02
CA ALA A 211 -3.50 -16.08 -11.63
C ALA A 211 -2.80 -15.25 -12.71
N THR A 212 -1.54 -14.88 -12.51
CA THR A 212 -0.73 -14.14 -13.49
C THR A 212 -0.43 -15.00 -14.73
N VAL A 213 -0.13 -16.28 -14.54
CA VAL A 213 0.07 -17.21 -15.66
C VAL A 213 -1.22 -17.39 -16.46
N VAL A 214 -2.38 -17.54 -15.80
CA VAL A 214 -3.69 -17.60 -16.47
C VAL A 214 -3.95 -16.31 -17.25
N TYR A 215 -3.68 -15.15 -16.66
CA TYR A 215 -3.82 -13.86 -17.34
C TYR A 215 -2.93 -13.76 -18.58
N TRP A 216 -1.69 -14.20 -18.50
CA TRP A 216 -0.75 -14.19 -19.62
C TRP A 216 -1.17 -15.14 -20.75
N LEU A 217 -1.62 -16.34 -20.39
CA LEU A 217 -2.03 -17.36 -21.37
C LEU A 217 -3.41 -17.10 -22.01
N ASN A 218 -4.22 -16.21 -21.44
CA ASN A 218 -5.53 -15.88 -21.99
C ASN A 218 -5.38 -15.19 -23.36
N PRO A 219 -5.96 -15.73 -24.46
CA PRO A 219 -5.86 -15.10 -25.77
C PRO A 219 -6.64 -13.77 -25.82
N PRO A 220 -6.25 -12.82 -26.71
CA PRO A 220 -7.05 -11.63 -26.99
C PRO A 220 -8.47 -12.00 -27.43
N GLY A 221 -9.45 -11.20 -27.01
CA GLY A 221 -10.87 -11.42 -27.39
C GLY A 221 -11.78 -11.88 -26.25
N ASN A 222 -11.20 -12.19 -25.07
CA ASN A 222 -11.96 -12.57 -23.86
C ASN A 222 -11.85 -11.52 -22.74
N PRO A 223 -12.44 -10.31 -22.90
CA PRO A 223 -12.26 -9.22 -21.94
C PRO A 223 -12.77 -9.54 -20.53
N SER A 224 -13.78 -10.40 -20.42
CA SER A 224 -14.30 -10.79 -19.09
C SER A 224 -13.30 -11.63 -18.31
N VAL A 225 -12.52 -12.47 -18.98
CA VAL A 225 -11.46 -13.28 -18.32
C VAL A 225 -10.32 -12.38 -17.89
N ASP A 226 -9.90 -11.43 -18.73
CA ASP A 226 -8.85 -10.48 -18.39
C ASP A 226 -9.24 -9.61 -17.18
N MET A 227 -10.49 -9.12 -17.15
CA MET A 227 -11.03 -8.37 -15.99
C MET A 227 -11.05 -9.22 -14.72
N ALA A 228 -11.53 -10.48 -14.84
CA ALA A 228 -11.54 -11.39 -13.70
C ALA A 228 -10.13 -11.69 -13.18
N CYS A 229 -9.17 -11.91 -14.06
CA CYS A 229 -7.76 -12.10 -13.69
C CYS A 229 -7.20 -10.88 -12.96
N MET A 230 -7.46 -9.66 -13.46
CA MET A 230 -7.02 -8.42 -12.80
C MET A 230 -7.61 -8.30 -11.38
N ILE A 231 -8.90 -8.58 -11.20
CA ILE A 231 -9.56 -8.58 -9.90
C ILE A 231 -8.92 -9.62 -8.96
N VAL A 232 -8.70 -10.85 -9.45
CA VAL A 232 -8.12 -11.93 -8.64
C VAL A 232 -6.67 -11.62 -8.25
N ILE A 233 -5.87 -11.12 -9.19
CA ILE A 233 -4.48 -10.74 -8.89
C ILE A 233 -4.46 -9.60 -7.87
N GLY A 234 -5.27 -8.55 -8.05
CA GLY A 234 -5.41 -7.46 -7.08
C GLY A 234 -5.84 -7.96 -5.71
N PHE A 235 -6.84 -8.83 -5.64
CA PHE A 235 -7.32 -9.44 -4.40
C PHE A 235 -6.22 -10.20 -3.65
N LEU A 236 -5.36 -10.92 -4.36
CA LEU A 236 -4.35 -11.80 -3.77
C LEU A 236 -3.04 -11.09 -3.43
N ILE A 237 -2.61 -10.11 -4.22
CA ILE A 237 -1.25 -9.51 -4.10
C ILE A 237 -1.12 -8.58 -2.89
N TYR A 238 -2.19 -7.89 -2.49
CA TYR A 238 -2.14 -6.92 -1.39
C TYR A 238 -1.99 -7.56 -0.02
N GLY A 239 -2.39 -8.83 0.14
CA GLY A 239 -2.16 -9.59 1.35
C GLY A 239 -0.67 -9.73 1.70
N PRO A 240 0.16 -10.32 0.83
CA PRO A 240 1.60 -10.40 1.00
C PRO A 240 2.27 -9.03 1.22
N VAL A 241 1.85 -8.00 0.49
CA VAL A 241 2.37 -6.62 0.68
C VAL A 241 2.18 -6.13 2.11
N MET A 242 1.09 -6.52 2.77
CA MET A 242 0.81 -6.13 4.16
C MET A 242 1.55 -7.01 5.18
N LEU A 243 1.79 -8.29 4.87
CA LEU A 243 2.42 -9.24 5.80
C LEU A 243 3.93 -9.04 5.94
N ILE A 244 4.57 -8.46 4.93
CA ILE A 244 6.01 -8.18 4.85
C ILE A 244 6.28 -6.77 5.36
#